data_4ef11d544923d3213ca6e90c23c3be6a
#
_entry.id   4ef11d544923d3213ca6e90c23c3be6a
#
_cell.length_a   1.000
_cell.length_b   1.000
_cell.length_c   1.000
_cell.angle_alpha   90.00
_cell.angle_beta   90.00
_cell.angle_gamma   90.00
#
_symmetry.space_group_name_H-M   'P 1'
#
loop_
_entity.id
_entity.type
_entity.pdbx_description
1 polymer ?
#
loop_
_entity_poly.entity_id
_entity_poly.type
_entity_poly.pdbx_seq_one_letter_code
_entity_poly.pdbx_strand_id
1 'polypeptide(L)'
;MGKEFNDGQMDGLFAGTPPLEALRFLVHEAATVRSGEEMGTKVIMVNDVARAFFEAPAVRQVCIELPDEDCSEGDRRHDQVGHLNTSYYGTRDAAMNWQEEVAREMKKLGFQRGAYNPCLYFHKEKNLRTFLHGDDFATVGTRDGVQWFKKALENRFEIKTQCVGPGAVNGGGK
;
A
#
# COMPACT_ATOMS: atom_id res chain seq x y z
N MET A 1 -10.66 -4.69 17.42
CA MET A 1 -11.02 -4.78 15.99
C MET A 1 -12.45 -4.29 15.88
N GLY A 2 -12.67 -3.13 15.25
CA GLY A 2 -14.01 -2.58 15.07
C GLY A 2 -14.86 -3.46 14.17
N LYS A 3 -16.16 -3.53 14.44
CA LYS A 3 -17.13 -4.24 13.63
C LYS A 3 -18.17 -3.23 13.14
N GLU A 4 -18.40 -3.22 11.83
CA GLU A 4 -19.38 -2.32 11.23
C GLU A 4 -20.80 -2.92 11.38
N PHE A 5 -21.74 -2.13 11.88
CA PHE A 5 -23.13 -2.53 12.08
C PHE A 5 -24.07 -1.73 11.18
N ASN A 6 -25.23 -2.28 10.90
CA ASN A 6 -26.37 -1.62 10.24
C ASN A 6 -26.11 -1.10 8.81
N ASP A 7 -25.17 -1.66 8.09
CA ASP A 7 -24.96 -1.29 6.71
C ASP A 7 -25.71 -2.25 5.79
N GLY A 8 -26.78 -1.76 5.16
CA GLY A 8 -27.49 -2.44 4.09
C GLY A 8 -26.55 -2.69 2.89
N GLN A 9 -27.03 -3.29 1.85
CA GLN A 9 -26.29 -3.66 0.66
C GLN A 9 -25.35 -2.55 0.16
N MET A 10 -24.05 -2.80 0.21
CA MET A 10 -23.03 -1.98 -0.44
C MET A 10 -22.43 -2.77 -1.59
N ASP A 11 -22.77 -2.35 -2.80
CA ASP A 11 -22.13 -2.84 -4.02
C ASP A 11 -20.76 -2.16 -4.22
N GLY A 12 -19.79 -2.90 -4.74
CA GLY A 12 -18.54 -2.32 -5.22
C GLY A 12 -17.39 -2.18 -4.21
N LEU A 13 -17.46 -2.82 -3.05
CA LEU A 13 -16.38 -2.82 -2.05
C LEU A 13 -15.27 -3.84 -2.38
N PHE A 14 -14.74 -3.78 -3.59
CA PHE A 14 -13.71 -4.72 -4.02
C PHE A 14 -12.32 -4.09 -3.90
N ALA A 15 -11.45 -4.72 -3.11
CA ALA A 15 -10.01 -4.51 -3.14
C ALA A 15 -9.35 -5.66 -3.89
N GLY A 16 -8.63 -5.36 -4.96
CA GLY A 16 -7.92 -6.36 -5.73
C GLY A 16 -6.83 -7.03 -4.88
N THR A 17 -6.69 -8.34 -5.05
CA THR A 17 -5.52 -9.08 -4.56
C THR A 17 -4.69 -9.54 -5.73
N PRO A 18 -3.34 -9.40 -5.68
CA PRO A 18 -2.51 -9.89 -6.77
C PRO A 18 -2.52 -11.42 -6.77
N PRO A 19 -2.58 -12.07 -7.94
CA PRO A 19 -2.44 -13.51 -8.02
C PRO A 19 -1.01 -13.93 -7.67
N LEU A 20 -0.82 -15.17 -7.23
CA LEU A 20 0.52 -15.71 -6.90
C LEU A 20 1.50 -15.60 -8.07
N GLU A 21 1.00 -15.69 -9.28
CA GLU A 21 1.76 -15.53 -10.53
C GLU A 21 2.43 -14.17 -10.64
N ALA A 22 1.85 -13.12 -10.05
CA ALA A 22 2.44 -11.78 -10.03
C ALA A 22 3.74 -11.77 -9.20
N LEU A 23 3.75 -12.42 -8.04
CA LEU A 23 4.95 -12.58 -7.23
C LEU A 23 6.01 -13.42 -7.96
N ARG A 24 5.59 -14.56 -8.54
CA ARG A 24 6.48 -15.43 -9.33
C ARG A 24 7.10 -14.68 -10.51
N PHE A 25 6.31 -13.86 -11.19
CA PHE A 25 6.80 -12.99 -12.26
C PHE A 25 7.85 -11.99 -11.77
N LEU A 26 7.64 -11.34 -10.62
CA LEU A 26 8.61 -10.43 -10.03
C LEU A 26 9.94 -11.12 -9.69
N VAL A 27 9.89 -12.29 -9.08
CA VAL A 27 11.09 -13.08 -8.76
C VAL A 27 11.81 -13.51 -10.03
N HIS A 28 11.07 -13.97 -11.06
CA HIS A 28 11.61 -14.31 -12.36
C HIS A 28 12.29 -13.10 -13.03
N GLU A 29 11.63 -11.94 -13.03
CA GLU A 29 12.17 -10.70 -13.59
C GLU A 29 13.45 -10.26 -12.88
N ALA A 30 13.55 -10.44 -11.55
CA ALA A 30 14.76 -10.15 -10.79
C ALA A 30 15.94 -11.06 -11.19
N ALA A 31 15.64 -12.33 -11.50
CA ALA A 31 16.63 -13.33 -11.90
C ALA A 31 16.98 -13.28 -13.40
N THR A 32 16.21 -12.55 -14.21
CA THR A 32 16.36 -12.52 -15.67
C THR A 32 17.24 -11.34 -16.10
N VAL A 33 18.24 -11.61 -16.94
CA VAL A 33 19.06 -10.60 -17.59
C VAL A 33 18.55 -10.41 -19.02
N ARG A 34 18.18 -9.20 -19.36
CA ARG A 34 17.75 -8.85 -20.72
C ARG A 34 18.93 -8.34 -21.54
N SER A 35 18.80 -8.38 -22.87
CA SER A 35 19.82 -7.83 -23.76
C SER A 35 20.15 -6.38 -23.41
N GLY A 36 21.43 -6.11 -23.15
CA GLY A 36 21.91 -4.80 -22.72
C GLY A 36 21.89 -4.54 -21.19
N GLU A 37 21.43 -5.49 -20.38
CA GLU A 37 21.52 -5.43 -18.93
C GLU A 37 22.73 -6.22 -18.42
N GLU A 38 23.36 -5.75 -17.34
CA GLU A 38 24.40 -6.49 -16.64
C GLU A 38 23.79 -7.48 -15.64
N MET A 39 24.44 -8.65 -15.49
CA MET A 39 24.02 -9.67 -14.56
C MET A 39 24.13 -9.14 -13.11
N GLY A 40 23.11 -9.41 -12.28
CA GLY A 40 23.14 -9.05 -10.86
C GLY A 40 22.87 -7.58 -10.56
N THR A 41 22.35 -6.81 -11.52
CA THR A 41 22.02 -5.38 -11.31
C THR A 41 20.63 -5.19 -10.69
N LYS A 42 19.74 -6.17 -10.82
CA LYS A 42 18.38 -6.10 -10.28
C LYS A 42 18.31 -6.58 -8.84
N VAL A 43 17.50 -5.90 -8.06
CA VAL A 43 17.17 -6.23 -6.68
C VAL A 43 15.66 -6.25 -6.50
N ILE A 44 15.19 -7.01 -5.51
CA ILE A 44 13.82 -6.96 -5.03
C ILE A 44 13.81 -6.14 -3.75
N MET A 45 12.94 -5.15 -3.67
CA MET A 45 12.65 -4.40 -2.46
C MET A 45 11.25 -4.74 -1.99
N VAL A 46 11.11 -5.03 -0.71
CA VAL A 46 9.81 -5.20 -0.04
C VAL A 46 9.66 -4.07 0.97
N ASN A 47 8.51 -3.43 0.94
CA ASN A 47 8.15 -2.36 1.86
C ASN A 47 6.83 -2.70 2.53
N ASP A 48 6.82 -2.68 3.85
CA ASP A 48 5.63 -2.76 4.71
C ASP A 48 5.25 -1.33 5.14
N VAL A 49 4.01 -0.92 4.88
CA VAL A 49 3.51 0.42 5.23
C VAL A 49 2.84 0.37 6.59
N ALA A 50 3.40 1.10 7.55
CA ALA A 50 2.82 1.20 8.87
C ALA A 50 1.44 1.89 8.79
N ARG A 51 0.43 1.26 9.38
CA ARG A 51 -0.93 1.83 9.49
C ARG A 51 -1.54 2.25 8.15
N ALA A 52 -1.33 1.48 7.10
CA ALA A 52 -1.68 1.81 5.71
C ALA A 52 -3.10 2.36 5.52
N PHE A 53 -4.11 1.79 6.18
CA PHE A 53 -5.49 2.25 6.01
C PHE A 53 -5.74 3.66 6.55
N PHE A 54 -5.02 4.08 7.59
CA PHE A 54 -5.11 5.45 8.09
C PHE A 54 -4.51 6.49 7.13
N GLU A 55 -3.70 6.07 6.17
CA GLU A 55 -3.14 6.94 5.14
C GLU A 55 -4.13 7.28 4.01
N ALA A 56 -5.26 6.57 3.96
CA ALA A 56 -6.33 6.79 2.99
C ALA A 56 -7.50 7.56 3.62
N PRO A 57 -8.06 8.58 2.95
CA PRO A 57 -9.24 9.29 3.45
C PRO A 57 -10.45 8.34 3.52
N ALA A 58 -11.32 8.55 4.52
CA ALA A 58 -12.62 7.90 4.54
C ALA A 58 -13.51 8.51 3.45
N VAL A 59 -14.07 7.68 2.59
CA VAL A 59 -14.96 8.13 1.51
C VAL A 59 -16.41 8.18 1.98
N ARG A 60 -16.77 7.26 2.88
CA ARG A 60 -18.10 7.20 3.49
C ARG A 60 -18.11 7.95 4.81
N GLN A 61 -19.32 8.41 5.20
CA GLN A 61 -19.56 8.87 6.55
C GLN A 61 -19.68 7.65 7.47
N VAL A 62 -18.62 7.37 8.20
CA VAL A 62 -18.58 6.31 9.20
C VAL A 62 -18.39 6.96 10.56
N CYS A 63 -19.27 6.64 11.50
CA CYS A 63 -19.17 7.07 12.88
C CYS A 63 -18.77 5.89 13.77
N ILE A 64 -18.01 6.17 14.81
CA ILE A 64 -17.61 5.20 15.83
C ILE A 64 -18.08 5.68 17.20
N GLU A 65 -18.44 4.74 18.06
CA GLU A 65 -18.61 5.04 19.48
C GLU A 65 -17.26 5.49 20.07
N LEU A 66 -17.29 6.55 20.84
CA LEU A 66 -16.09 7.02 21.52
C LEU A 66 -15.77 6.08 22.68
N PRO A 67 -14.49 5.68 22.86
CA PRO A 67 -14.05 4.93 24.03
C PRO A 67 -14.37 5.73 25.32
N ASP A 68 -14.68 5.02 26.39
CA ASP A 68 -15.02 5.65 27.68
C ASP A 68 -13.92 6.59 28.18
N GLU A 69 -12.66 6.29 27.88
CA GLU A 69 -11.49 7.09 28.25
C GLU A 69 -11.44 8.43 27.53
N ASP A 70 -11.99 8.49 26.31
CA ASP A 70 -11.99 9.68 25.46
C ASP A 70 -13.31 10.47 25.55
N CYS A 71 -14.32 9.95 26.30
CA CYS A 71 -15.61 10.62 26.50
C CYS A 71 -15.55 11.61 27.62
N SER A 72 -15.85 12.88 27.35
CA SER A 72 -16.20 13.85 28.39
C SER A 72 -17.64 13.62 28.96
N GLU A 73 -17.95 14.20 30.12
CA GLU A 73 -19.35 14.17 30.63
C GLU A 73 -20.34 14.80 29.65
N GLY A 74 -19.90 15.79 28.87
CA GLY A 74 -20.72 16.45 27.85
C GLY A 74 -21.04 15.51 26.69
N ASP A 75 -20.06 14.72 26.24
CA ASP A 75 -20.21 13.77 25.14
C ASP A 75 -21.20 12.67 25.49
N ARG A 76 -21.11 12.13 26.71
CA ARG A 76 -22.03 11.09 27.21
C ARG A 76 -23.50 11.60 27.33
N ARG A 77 -23.69 12.85 27.76
CA ARG A 77 -25.01 13.44 27.83
C ARG A 77 -25.68 13.66 26.48
N HIS A 78 -24.88 13.86 25.43
CA HIS A 78 -25.37 14.17 24.11
C HIS A 78 -25.26 13.00 23.12
N ASP A 79 -24.89 11.82 23.60
CA ASP A 79 -24.75 10.60 22.79
C ASP A 79 -23.86 10.85 21.51
N GLN A 80 -22.74 11.54 21.73
CA GLN A 80 -21.85 11.94 20.66
C GLN A 80 -21.03 10.77 20.16
N VAL A 81 -20.75 10.78 18.86
CA VAL A 81 -19.94 9.78 18.17
C VAL A 81 -18.76 10.44 17.45
N GLY A 82 -17.68 9.71 17.31
CA GLY A 82 -16.54 10.15 16.51
C GLY A 82 -16.78 9.93 15.03
N HIS A 83 -16.53 10.95 14.20
CA HIS A 83 -16.57 10.82 12.74
C HIS A 83 -15.18 10.45 12.21
N LEU A 84 -15.09 9.40 11.40
CA LEU A 84 -13.82 8.99 10.78
C LEU A 84 -13.47 9.89 9.59
N ASN A 85 -12.32 10.56 9.66
CA ASN A 85 -11.74 11.33 8.55
C ASN A 85 -10.85 10.46 7.65
N THR A 86 -10.29 9.40 8.20
CA THR A 86 -9.46 8.44 7.49
C THR A 86 -10.07 7.05 7.58
N SER A 87 -9.69 6.18 6.65
CA SER A 87 -10.13 4.79 6.65
C SER A 87 -9.62 4.07 7.90
N TYR A 88 -10.40 3.15 8.43
CA TYR A 88 -10.11 2.46 9.67
C TYR A 88 -10.13 0.94 9.48
N TYR A 89 -9.21 0.24 10.14
CA TYR A 89 -9.16 -1.22 10.12
C TYR A 89 -10.47 -1.82 10.63
N GLY A 90 -11.12 -2.64 9.80
CA GLY A 90 -12.41 -3.26 10.10
C GLY A 90 -13.60 -2.59 9.40
N THR A 91 -13.44 -1.40 8.81
CA THR A 91 -14.45 -0.84 7.91
C THR A 91 -14.38 -1.55 6.55
N ARG A 92 -15.55 -1.72 5.91
CA ARG A 92 -15.67 -2.54 4.69
C ARG A 92 -14.93 -1.99 3.49
N ASP A 93 -14.82 -0.67 3.39
CA ASP A 93 -14.21 0.05 2.27
C ASP A 93 -12.74 0.45 2.49
N ALA A 94 -12.17 0.20 3.67
CA ALA A 94 -10.81 0.62 4.00
C ALA A 94 -9.77 0.12 3.01
N ALA A 95 -9.84 -1.15 2.63
CA ALA A 95 -8.89 -1.75 1.69
C ALA A 95 -9.02 -1.16 0.28
N MET A 96 -10.23 -0.85 -0.16
CA MET A 96 -10.48 -0.19 -1.44
C MET A 96 -9.94 1.25 -1.42
N ASN A 97 -10.25 2.01 -0.37
CA ASN A 97 -9.79 3.39 -0.21
C ASN A 97 -8.26 3.46 -0.20
N TRP A 98 -7.61 2.52 0.49
CA TRP A 98 -6.16 2.40 0.49
C TRP A 98 -5.60 2.12 -0.90
N GLN A 99 -6.17 1.16 -1.65
CA GLN A 99 -5.73 0.87 -3.01
C GLN A 99 -5.87 2.07 -3.95
N GLU A 100 -6.91 2.86 -3.81
CA GLU A 100 -7.10 4.06 -4.62
C GLU A 100 -6.15 5.20 -4.19
N GLU A 101 -5.82 5.31 -2.90
CA GLU A 101 -4.79 6.24 -2.43
C GLU A 101 -3.43 5.87 -3.01
N VAL A 102 -3.04 4.59 -2.92
CA VAL A 102 -1.81 4.09 -3.54
C VAL A 102 -1.82 4.36 -5.05
N ALA A 103 -2.92 4.11 -5.74
CA ALA A 103 -3.01 4.35 -7.18
C ALA A 103 -2.78 5.83 -7.55
N ARG A 104 -3.30 6.76 -6.73
CA ARG A 104 -3.05 8.20 -6.88
C ARG A 104 -1.58 8.55 -6.71
N GLU A 105 -0.94 8.05 -5.67
CA GLU A 105 0.47 8.31 -5.39
C GLU A 105 1.38 7.67 -6.46
N MET A 106 1.12 6.43 -6.85
CA MET A 106 1.87 5.76 -7.91
C MET A 106 1.77 6.50 -9.25
N LYS A 107 0.59 7.03 -9.58
CA LYS A 107 0.38 7.84 -10.78
C LYS A 107 1.19 9.14 -10.74
N LYS A 108 1.23 9.84 -9.59
CA LYS A 108 2.06 11.06 -9.40
C LYS A 108 3.54 10.77 -9.62
N LEU A 109 4.00 9.58 -9.22
CA LEU A 109 5.37 9.13 -9.40
C LEU A 109 5.67 8.64 -10.83
N GLY A 110 4.70 8.62 -11.75
CA GLY A 110 4.86 8.20 -13.14
C GLY A 110 4.66 6.71 -13.41
N PHE A 111 4.14 5.95 -12.43
CA PHE A 111 3.76 4.56 -12.65
C PHE A 111 2.46 4.44 -13.43
N GLN A 112 2.39 3.43 -14.26
CA GLN A 112 1.18 2.97 -14.94
C GLN A 112 0.59 1.79 -14.17
N ARG A 113 -0.69 1.88 -13.81
CA ARG A 113 -1.45 0.79 -13.18
C ARG A 113 -1.82 -0.26 -14.21
N GLY A 114 -1.72 -1.53 -13.88
CA GLY A 114 -2.10 -2.64 -14.76
C GLY A 114 -3.59 -2.61 -15.10
N ALA A 115 -3.90 -2.78 -16.39
CA ALA A 115 -5.28 -2.75 -16.88
C ALA A 115 -6.11 -3.96 -16.41
N TYR A 116 -5.49 -5.14 -16.33
CA TYR A 116 -6.16 -6.39 -15.94
C TYR A 116 -6.00 -6.73 -14.47
N ASN A 117 -4.97 -6.19 -13.82
CA ASN A 117 -4.75 -6.36 -12.39
C ASN A 117 -4.36 -5.02 -11.76
N PRO A 118 -5.24 -4.44 -10.94
CA PRO A 118 -5.04 -3.12 -10.36
C PRO A 118 -3.94 -3.07 -9.29
N CYS A 119 -3.42 -4.20 -8.86
CA CYS A 119 -2.31 -4.29 -7.90
C CYS A 119 -0.93 -4.22 -8.56
N LEU A 120 -0.86 -4.26 -9.89
CA LEU A 120 0.40 -4.22 -10.64
C LEU A 120 0.67 -2.82 -11.15
N TYR A 121 1.92 -2.39 -11.03
CA TYR A 121 2.39 -1.08 -11.47
C TYR A 121 3.69 -1.19 -12.23
N PHE A 122 3.84 -0.40 -13.29
CA PHE A 122 5.05 -0.34 -14.12
C PHE A 122 5.51 1.11 -14.30
N HIS A 123 6.78 1.39 -14.02
CA HIS A 123 7.41 2.67 -14.32
C HIS A 123 8.36 2.50 -15.51
N LYS A 124 7.97 3.03 -16.66
CA LYS A 124 8.69 2.83 -17.94
C LYS A 124 10.12 3.34 -17.91
N GLU A 125 10.33 4.60 -17.50
CA GLU A 125 11.65 5.25 -17.55
C GLU A 125 12.66 4.63 -16.57
N LYS A 126 12.21 4.21 -15.40
CA LYS A 126 13.05 3.59 -14.37
C LYS A 126 13.06 2.07 -14.42
N ASN A 127 12.32 1.51 -15.35
CA ASN A 127 12.18 0.05 -15.53
C ASN A 127 11.84 -0.68 -14.24
N LEU A 128 10.95 -0.09 -13.41
CA LEU A 128 10.49 -0.67 -12.15
C LEU A 128 9.18 -1.42 -12.36
N ARG A 129 9.06 -2.56 -11.74
CA ARG A 129 7.82 -3.33 -11.64
C ARG A 129 7.49 -3.51 -10.17
N THR A 130 6.29 -3.10 -9.80
CA THR A 130 5.83 -3.15 -8.41
C THR A 130 4.49 -3.87 -8.37
N PHE A 131 4.29 -4.69 -7.35
CA PHE A 131 2.95 -5.13 -6.99
C PHE A 131 2.63 -4.75 -5.56
N LEU A 132 1.35 -4.51 -5.32
CA LEU A 132 0.77 -4.19 -4.02
C LEU A 132 -0.04 -5.39 -3.51
N HIS A 133 0.21 -5.81 -2.28
CA HIS A 133 -0.58 -6.82 -1.60
C HIS A 133 -0.94 -6.36 -0.19
N GLY A 134 -2.18 -5.90 0.01
CA GLY A 134 -2.55 -5.25 1.27
C GLY A 134 -1.74 -3.98 1.49
N ASP A 135 -0.95 -3.95 2.53
CA ASP A 135 -0.04 -2.88 2.95
C ASP A 135 1.40 -3.07 2.44
N ASP A 136 1.69 -4.22 1.80
CA ASP A 136 3.02 -4.55 1.29
C ASP A 136 3.22 -4.13 -0.17
N PHE A 137 4.35 -3.47 -0.45
CA PHE A 137 4.88 -3.32 -1.81
C PHE A 137 6.01 -4.30 -2.06
N ALA A 138 6.02 -4.96 -3.21
CA ALA A 138 7.20 -5.65 -3.69
C ALA A 138 7.61 -5.08 -5.05
N THR A 139 8.84 -4.62 -5.15
CA THR A 139 9.35 -3.90 -6.31
C THR A 139 10.63 -4.54 -6.82
N VAL A 140 10.71 -4.76 -8.13
CA VAL A 140 11.92 -5.20 -8.82
C VAL A 140 12.42 -4.14 -9.78
N GLY A 141 13.73 -3.97 -9.81
CA GLY A 141 14.43 -3.07 -10.74
C GLY A 141 15.89 -2.92 -10.40
N THR A 142 16.56 -1.99 -11.08
CA THR A 142 17.94 -1.65 -10.74
C THR A 142 18.03 -1.03 -9.35
N ARG A 143 19.19 -1.14 -8.71
CA ARG A 143 19.42 -0.60 -7.38
C ARG A 143 19.06 0.90 -7.29
N ASP A 144 19.49 1.69 -8.25
CA ASP A 144 19.23 3.13 -8.24
C ASP A 144 17.73 3.44 -8.40
N GLY A 145 17.05 2.70 -9.28
CA GLY A 145 15.60 2.83 -9.46
C GLY A 145 14.84 2.47 -8.19
N VAL A 146 15.22 1.37 -7.55
CA VAL A 146 14.61 0.91 -6.29
C VAL A 146 14.88 1.90 -5.15
N GLN A 147 16.09 2.46 -5.03
CA GLN A 147 16.42 3.47 -4.03
C GLN A 147 15.66 4.78 -4.24
N TRP A 148 15.49 5.19 -5.50
CA TRP A 148 14.64 6.33 -5.82
C TRP A 148 13.20 6.10 -5.36
N PHE A 149 12.65 4.94 -5.64
CA PHE A 149 11.27 4.61 -5.25
C PHE A 149 11.12 4.50 -3.73
N LYS A 150 12.11 3.90 -3.04
CA LYS A 150 12.17 3.88 -1.57
C LYS A 150 12.03 5.28 -1.00
N LYS A 151 12.85 6.25 -1.46
CA LYS A 151 12.80 7.63 -0.99
C LYS A 151 11.45 8.29 -1.28
N ALA A 152 10.85 7.99 -2.43
CA ALA A 152 9.53 8.50 -2.79
C ALA A 152 8.44 7.98 -1.83
N LEU A 153 8.49 6.69 -1.48
CA LEU A 153 7.58 6.09 -0.49
C LEU A 153 7.81 6.67 0.91
N GLU A 154 9.07 6.81 1.36
CA GLU A 154 9.42 7.39 2.67
C GLU A 154 8.95 8.84 2.83
N ASN A 155 8.86 9.60 1.75
CA ASN A 155 8.32 10.96 1.78
C ASN A 155 6.81 11.02 2.01
N ARG A 156 6.10 9.93 1.76
CA ARG A 156 4.63 9.87 1.85
C ARG A 156 4.13 8.97 2.97
N PHE A 157 4.83 7.87 3.23
CA PHE A 157 4.41 6.82 4.15
C PHE A 157 5.51 6.46 5.14
N GLU A 158 5.12 6.07 6.34
CA GLU A 158 6.02 5.39 7.26
C GLU A 158 6.20 3.94 6.80
N ILE A 159 7.40 3.57 6.35
CA ILE A 159 7.68 2.25 5.77
C ILE A 159 8.83 1.53 6.44
N LYS A 160 8.73 0.20 6.50
CA LYS A 160 9.85 -0.70 6.77
C LYS A 160 10.32 -1.30 5.45
N THR A 161 11.62 -1.29 5.20
CA THR A 161 12.18 -1.74 3.94
C THR A 161 13.12 -2.92 4.14
N GLN A 162 12.95 -3.95 3.30
CA GLN A 162 13.88 -5.05 3.12
C GLN A 162 14.27 -5.16 1.64
N CYS A 163 15.54 -5.43 1.39
CA CYS A 163 16.03 -5.65 0.03
C CYS A 163 16.67 -7.03 -0.08
N VAL A 164 16.41 -7.70 -1.20
CA VAL A 164 16.98 -9.01 -1.55
C VAL A 164 17.64 -8.92 -2.91
N GLY A 165 18.85 -9.45 -3.02
CA GLY A 165 19.60 -9.47 -4.27
C GLY A 165 21.07 -9.11 -4.08
N PRO A 166 21.87 -9.12 -5.13
CA PRO A 166 23.32 -8.85 -5.08
C PRO A 166 23.61 -7.48 -4.45
N GLY A 167 24.41 -7.47 -3.37
CA GLY A 167 24.79 -6.26 -2.64
C GLY A 167 23.64 -5.51 -1.98
N ALA A 168 22.54 -6.18 -1.70
CA ALA A 168 21.46 -5.62 -0.91
C ALA A 168 21.93 -5.41 0.53
N VAL A 169 21.85 -4.18 1.02
CA VAL A 169 22.10 -3.84 2.43
C VAL A 169 20.74 -3.67 3.09
N ASN A 170 20.37 -4.59 3.95
CA ASN A 170 19.21 -4.43 4.80
C ASN A 170 19.57 -3.43 5.90
N GLY A 171 18.99 -2.23 5.83
CA GLY A 171 19.07 -1.30 6.95
C GLY A 171 18.38 -1.93 8.14
N GLY A 172 19.13 -2.19 9.20
CA GLY A 172 18.56 -2.67 10.45
C GLY A 172 17.55 -1.64 10.93
N GLY A 173 16.28 -2.02 10.93
CA GLY A 173 15.27 -1.27 11.65
C GLY A 173 15.66 -1.27 13.14
N LYS A 174 15.74 -0.09 13.72
CA LYS A 174 15.76 0.09 15.17
C LYS A 174 14.37 -0.17 15.72
#